data_4ef6f8f0245d9be2fa5d9f3dca350ace
#
_entry.id   4ef6f8f0245d9be2fa5d9f3dca350ace
#
_cell.length_a   1.000
_cell.length_b   1.000
_cell.length_c   1.000
_cell.angle_alpha   90.00
_cell.angle_beta   90.00
_cell.angle_gamma   90.00
#
_symmetry.space_group_name_H-M   'P 1'
#
loop_
_entity.id
_entity.type
_entity.pdbx_description
1 polymer ?
#
loop_
_entity_poly.entity_id
_entity_poly.type
_entity_poly.pdbx_seq_one_letter_code
_entity_poly.pdbx_strand_id
1 'polypeptide(L)'
;MPTRSLPAQPSLAQLKLQARELHRAHHSRTLSAAARIAAHHPRMKAQSPLAVRDMPVALADAQLVVAREYGFRSWADLKRYVETTHRIAAFRPHPNFDAAVNALDRGDMDALRLLISGHPELVHARTNLDATHGYFAGATLLHHVAANPDRGRLQGLLPPLSENIVELTRLLLDAGADVEATTLGPNGGSTMGLVVTSKQASDSGVSGPLIDLLLEYGATLDLSSPGVLDGALANHAPRAAEKMIELGARPDALAAAALGRVDLLRDFFDENGRLRHRPRRRGKSLNERDAIGLALLFAYVNRHSQAVEFLLEKDGNWNMTGVNNGTAMHRAAWAGDLPMVQRLVAKGADTTNRENPFHSTPLSWAQHNKQQEVFRWMTEHGTIDLHDATCFDLRDHVEARLREDPVAVNKRIDQWDIPQSAPLHWAAWTHLEDVDGPHALDPLQRAGLVLLLLKNGADPNLVAGNGLTALDIALASDAPGIAALLREFGAKRAAEV
;
A
#
# COMPACT_ATOMS: atom_id res chain seq x y z
N MET A 1 5.51 -14.23 -3.69
CA MET A 1 4.69 -13.85 -4.86
C MET A 1 3.93 -15.10 -5.33
N PRO A 2 2.75 -14.98 -5.96
CA PRO A 2 2.09 -16.11 -6.58
C PRO A 2 2.96 -16.68 -7.68
N THR A 3 3.08 -18.01 -7.73
CA THR A 3 3.85 -18.72 -8.77
C THR A 3 2.97 -19.17 -9.95
N ARG A 4 1.65 -18.99 -9.82
CA ARG A 4 0.64 -19.36 -10.82
C ARG A 4 -0.43 -18.28 -10.92
N SER A 5 -1.02 -18.13 -12.10
CA SER A 5 -2.23 -17.32 -12.34
C SER A 5 -3.45 -18.24 -12.51
N LEU A 6 -4.59 -17.80 -11.96
CA LEU A 6 -5.87 -18.47 -12.20
C LEU A 6 -6.35 -18.16 -13.63
N PRO A 7 -6.99 -19.13 -14.32
CA PRO A 7 -7.68 -18.85 -15.57
C PRO A 7 -8.87 -17.89 -15.33
N ALA A 8 -9.35 -17.24 -16.38
CA ALA A 8 -10.50 -16.32 -16.31
C ALA A 8 -11.76 -16.96 -15.70
N GLN A 9 -11.95 -18.26 -15.91
CA GLN A 9 -13.01 -19.06 -15.28
C GLN A 9 -12.39 -20.23 -14.50
N PRO A 10 -11.98 -20.01 -13.23
CA PRO A 10 -11.31 -21.03 -12.45
C PRO A 10 -12.30 -22.10 -11.98
N SER A 11 -11.93 -23.36 -12.11
CA SER A 11 -12.75 -24.50 -11.66
C SER A 11 -12.35 -24.98 -10.26
N LEU A 12 -13.27 -24.92 -9.31
CA LEU A 12 -13.04 -25.45 -7.96
C LEU A 12 -12.79 -26.98 -7.96
N ALA A 13 -13.44 -27.70 -8.89
CA ALA A 13 -13.20 -29.14 -9.07
C ALA A 13 -11.76 -29.43 -9.48
N GLN A 14 -11.22 -28.65 -10.43
CA GLN A 14 -9.84 -28.78 -10.88
C GLN A 14 -8.84 -28.39 -9.79
N LEU A 15 -9.11 -27.34 -9.02
CA LEU A 15 -8.27 -26.95 -7.88
C LEU A 15 -8.25 -28.02 -6.78
N LYS A 16 -9.41 -28.65 -6.49
CA LYS A 16 -9.50 -29.81 -5.59
C LYS A 16 -8.70 -31.00 -6.11
N LEU A 17 -8.73 -31.24 -7.42
CA LEU A 17 -7.94 -32.30 -8.06
C LEU A 17 -6.44 -32.03 -7.89
N GLN A 18 -5.96 -30.82 -8.17
CA GLN A 18 -4.56 -30.43 -7.98
C GLN A 18 -4.09 -30.65 -6.53
N ALA A 19 -4.92 -30.32 -5.54
CA ALA A 19 -4.60 -30.55 -4.13
C ALA A 19 -4.50 -32.04 -3.79
N ARG A 20 -5.42 -32.86 -4.33
CA ARG A 20 -5.38 -34.30 -4.16
C ARG A 20 -4.18 -34.97 -4.84
N GLU A 21 -3.82 -34.49 -6.03
CA GLU A 21 -2.63 -34.96 -6.77
C GLU A 21 -1.34 -34.59 -6.02
N LEU A 22 -1.24 -33.37 -5.51
CA LEU A 22 -0.10 -32.95 -4.69
C LEU A 22 0.02 -33.82 -3.43
N HIS A 23 -1.09 -34.05 -2.74
CA HIS A 23 -1.14 -34.90 -1.54
C HIS A 23 -0.71 -36.33 -1.86
N ARG A 24 -1.23 -36.92 -2.96
CA ARG A 24 -0.88 -38.29 -3.40
C ARG A 24 0.60 -38.38 -3.80
N ALA A 25 1.10 -37.39 -4.57
CA ALA A 25 2.50 -37.34 -4.97
C ALA A 25 3.45 -37.24 -3.77
N HIS A 26 3.06 -36.49 -2.74
CA HIS A 26 3.81 -36.42 -1.49
C HIS A 26 3.81 -37.79 -0.75
N HIS A 27 2.66 -38.45 -0.65
CA HIS A 27 2.57 -39.80 -0.07
C HIS A 27 3.43 -40.81 -0.81
N SER A 28 3.61 -40.65 -2.13
CA SER A 28 4.55 -41.42 -2.95
C SER A 28 6.00 -40.93 -2.82
N ARG A 29 6.31 -40.05 -1.86
CA ARG A 29 7.63 -39.51 -1.53
C ARG A 29 8.36 -38.85 -2.70
N THR A 30 7.64 -38.23 -3.64
CA THR A 30 8.26 -37.49 -4.74
C THR A 30 8.90 -36.19 -4.27
N LEU A 31 10.16 -35.96 -4.65
CA LEU A 31 10.90 -34.75 -4.30
C LEU A 31 10.25 -33.49 -4.86
N SER A 32 9.63 -33.58 -6.04
CA SER A 32 8.93 -32.42 -6.65
C SER A 32 7.73 -31.96 -5.81
N ALA A 33 6.96 -32.89 -5.25
CA ALA A 33 5.85 -32.56 -4.34
C ALA A 33 6.38 -31.95 -3.02
N ALA A 34 7.42 -32.53 -2.45
CA ALA A 34 8.06 -32.02 -1.25
C ALA A 34 8.63 -30.62 -1.45
N ALA A 35 9.26 -30.34 -2.61
CA ALA A 35 9.76 -29.02 -2.96
C ALA A 35 8.64 -27.97 -3.07
N ARG A 36 7.51 -28.31 -3.72
CA ARG A 36 6.33 -27.42 -3.79
C ARG A 36 5.78 -27.10 -2.41
N ILE A 37 5.69 -28.11 -1.54
CA ILE A 37 5.20 -27.93 -0.17
C ILE A 37 6.17 -27.06 0.64
N ALA A 38 7.47 -27.32 0.57
CA ALA A 38 8.49 -26.51 1.23
C ALA A 38 8.43 -25.03 0.78
N ALA A 39 8.21 -24.77 -0.50
CA ALA A 39 8.15 -23.41 -1.05
C ALA A 39 6.95 -22.59 -0.56
N HIS A 40 5.80 -23.23 -0.36
CA HIS A 40 4.53 -22.51 -0.15
C HIS A 40 3.87 -22.74 1.22
N HIS A 41 4.23 -23.81 1.96
CA HIS A 41 3.62 -24.09 3.25
C HIS A 41 4.28 -23.31 4.39
N PRO A 42 3.56 -22.50 5.20
CA PRO A 42 4.16 -21.56 6.15
C PRO A 42 5.00 -22.24 7.25
N ARG A 43 4.60 -23.43 7.72
CA ARG A 43 5.32 -24.21 8.74
C ARG A 43 6.49 -25.01 8.19
N MET A 44 6.56 -25.22 6.87
CA MET A 44 7.56 -26.06 6.21
C MET A 44 8.54 -25.27 5.34
N LYS A 45 8.33 -23.95 5.18
CA LYS A 45 9.12 -23.06 4.32
C LYS A 45 10.62 -23.03 4.66
N ALA A 46 10.98 -23.28 5.93
CA ALA A 46 12.39 -23.31 6.38
C ALA A 46 13.04 -24.70 6.25
N GLN A 47 12.29 -25.71 5.81
CA GLN A 47 12.75 -27.09 5.71
C GLN A 47 13.28 -27.42 4.32
N SER A 48 14.29 -28.29 4.25
CA SER A 48 14.73 -28.81 2.96
C SER A 48 13.66 -29.70 2.31
N PRO A 49 13.58 -29.80 0.97
CA PRO A 49 12.65 -30.70 0.30
C PRO A 49 12.81 -32.16 0.76
N LEU A 50 14.03 -32.59 1.08
CA LEU A 50 14.30 -33.93 1.62
C LEU A 50 13.65 -34.14 3.00
N ALA A 51 13.74 -33.17 3.88
CA ALA A 51 13.09 -33.24 5.19
C ALA A 51 11.56 -33.24 5.06
N VAL A 52 11.00 -32.38 4.21
CA VAL A 52 9.55 -32.30 3.97
C VAL A 52 9.01 -33.59 3.35
N ARG A 53 9.78 -34.30 2.52
CA ARG A 53 9.39 -35.58 1.91
C ARG A 53 8.94 -36.61 2.93
N ASP A 54 9.60 -36.64 4.09
CA ASP A 54 9.38 -37.65 5.12
C ASP A 54 8.44 -37.14 6.26
N MET A 55 7.97 -35.89 6.18
CA MET A 55 7.03 -35.32 7.12
C MET A 55 5.56 -35.72 6.80
N PRO A 56 4.69 -35.84 7.80
CA PRO A 56 3.27 -36.04 7.55
C PRO A 56 2.64 -34.76 6.97
N VAL A 57 1.93 -34.90 5.85
CA VAL A 57 1.22 -33.82 5.15
C VAL A 57 -0.23 -34.25 4.98
N ALA A 58 -1.16 -33.49 5.53
CA ALA A 58 -2.60 -33.73 5.36
C ALA A 58 -3.10 -33.12 4.04
N LEU A 59 -4.28 -33.57 3.58
CA LEU A 59 -4.92 -32.96 2.40
C LEU A 59 -5.16 -31.46 2.57
N ALA A 60 -5.45 -31.00 3.81
CA ALA A 60 -5.60 -29.58 4.12
C ALA A 60 -4.30 -28.78 3.92
N ASP A 61 -3.15 -29.37 4.19
CA ASP A 61 -1.85 -28.76 3.92
C ASP A 61 -1.60 -28.63 2.42
N ALA A 62 -1.93 -29.67 1.64
CA ALA A 62 -1.86 -29.61 0.18
C ALA A 62 -2.82 -28.58 -0.42
N GLN A 63 -4.02 -28.43 0.13
CA GLN A 63 -4.97 -27.39 -0.24
C GLN A 63 -4.40 -25.99 0.05
N LEU A 64 -3.78 -25.80 1.21
CA LEU A 64 -3.12 -24.54 1.56
C LEU A 64 -1.97 -24.19 0.60
N VAL A 65 -1.17 -25.18 0.23
CA VAL A 65 -0.07 -25.00 -0.75
C VAL A 65 -0.64 -24.54 -2.10
N VAL A 66 -1.65 -25.25 -2.63
CA VAL A 66 -2.30 -24.85 -3.89
C VAL A 66 -2.87 -23.44 -3.79
N ALA A 67 -3.55 -23.09 -2.70
CA ALA A 67 -4.08 -21.73 -2.53
C ALA A 67 -2.97 -20.68 -2.57
N ARG A 68 -1.83 -20.93 -1.93
CA ARG A 68 -0.68 -20.02 -1.90
C ARG A 68 0.07 -19.91 -3.21
N GLU A 69 0.13 -20.97 -4.00
CA GLU A 69 0.65 -20.94 -5.38
C GLU A 69 -0.12 -19.91 -6.25
N TYR A 70 -1.43 -19.80 -6.01
CA TYR A 70 -2.30 -18.81 -6.67
C TYR A 70 -2.40 -17.45 -5.93
N GLY A 71 -1.59 -17.24 -4.86
CA GLY A 71 -1.54 -15.96 -4.15
C GLY A 71 -2.55 -15.77 -3.02
N PHE A 72 -3.34 -16.78 -2.68
CA PHE A 72 -4.34 -16.71 -1.61
C PHE A 72 -3.76 -17.12 -0.25
N ARG A 73 -4.22 -16.48 0.82
CA ARG A 73 -3.76 -16.78 2.19
C ARG A 73 -4.21 -18.14 2.69
N SER A 74 -5.39 -18.58 2.26
CA SER A 74 -6.01 -19.86 2.67
C SER A 74 -6.79 -20.50 1.54
N TRP A 75 -7.09 -21.80 1.70
CA TRP A 75 -7.99 -22.53 0.81
C TRP A 75 -9.42 -21.97 0.83
N ALA A 76 -9.88 -21.48 1.98
CA ALA A 76 -11.19 -20.86 2.12
C ALA A 76 -11.29 -19.57 1.28
N ASP A 77 -10.23 -18.76 1.24
CA ASP A 77 -10.18 -17.54 0.43
C ASP A 77 -10.19 -17.87 -1.07
N LEU A 78 -9.38 -18.84 -1.51
CA LEU A 78 -9.38 -19.32 -2.90
C LEU A 78 -10.76 -19.87 -3.31
N LYS A 79 -11.37 -20.70 -2.45
CA LYS A 79 -12.72 -21.25 -2.69
C LYS A 79 -13.74 -20.13 -2.85
N ARG A 80 -13.76 -19.17 -1.92
CA ARG A 80 -14.67 -18.02 -1.95
C ARG A 80 -14.46 -17.19 -3.23
N TYR A 81 -13.24 -16.95 -3.61
CA TYR A 81 -12.91 -16.24 -4.84
C TYR A 81 -13.51 -16.95 -6.08
N VAL A 82 -13.31 -18.26 -6.23
CA VAL A 82 -13.84 -19.04 -7.35
C VAL A 82 -15.37 -19.04 -7.37
N GLU A 83 -16.01 -19.25 -6.22
CA GLU A 83 -17.46 -19.24 -6.10
C GLU A 83 -18.05 -17.86 -6.43
N THR A 84 -17.37 -16.80 -5.99
CA THR A 84 -17.75 -15.41 -6.30
C THR A 84 -17.59 -15.12 -7.78
N THR A 85 -16.46 -15.54 -8.40
CA THR A 85 -16.22 -15.37 -9.84
C THR A 85 -17.33 -16.02 -10.67
N HIS A 86 -17.72 -17.25 -10.32
CA HIS A 86 -18.84 -17.93 -11.00
C HIS A 86 -20.17 -17.22 -10.80
N ARG A 87 -20.44 -16.73 -9.59
CA ARG A 87 -21.66 -15.98 -9.29
C ARG A 87 -21.73 -14.69 -10.11
N ILE A 88 -20.63 -13.94 -10.18
CA ILE A 88 -20.56 -12.70 -10.96
C ILE A 88 -20.74 -12.99 -12.46
N ALA A 89 -20.11 -14.03 -12.98
CA ALA A 89 -20.23 -14.42 -14.39
C ALA A 89 -21.66 -14.86 -14.77
N ALA A 90 -22.46 -15.34 -13.80
CA ALA A 90 -23.85 -15.69 -14.01
C ALA A 90 -24.80 -14.49 -14.00
N PHE A 91 -24.41 -13.35 -13.40
CA PHE A 91 -25.21 -12.15 -13.44
C PHE A 91 -25.29 -11.56 -14.85
N ARG A 92 -26.47 -11.08 -15.21
CA ARG A 92 -26.67 -10.27 -16.40
C ARG A 92 -26.98 -8.86 -15.94
N PRO A 93 -26.16 -7.85 -16.34
CA PRO A 93 -26.46 -6.46 -16.01
C PRO A 93 -27.85 -6.09 -16.53
N HIS A 94 -28.60 -5.34 -15.74
CA HIS A 94 -29.86 -4.78 -16.23
C HIS A 94 -29.55 -3.76 -17.34
N PRO A 95 -30.28 -3.75 -18.48
CA PRO A 95 -29.97 -2.87 -19.62
C PRO A 95 -29.86 -1.38 -19.23
N ASN A 96 -30.67 -0.96 -18.25
CA ASN A 96 -30.70 0.43 -17.78
C ASN A 96 -29.80 0.70 -16.56
N PHE A 97 -28.95 -0.27 -16.12
CA PHE A 97 -28.12 -0.10 -14.92
C PHE A 97 -27.14 1.06 -15.09
N ASP A 98 -26.42 1.11 -16.21
CA ASP A 98 -25.44 2.17 -16.48
C ASP A 98 -26.11 3.54 -16.62
N ALA A 99 -27.33 3.59 -17.18
CA ALA A 99 -28.11 4.83 -17.25
C ALA A 99 -28.48 5.35 -15.84
N ALA A 100 -28.85 4.43 -14.94
CA ALA A 100 -29.14 4.79 -13.55
C ALA A 100 -27.89 5.23 -12.77
N VAL A 101 -26.74 4.59 -12.98
CA VAL A 101 -25.45 5.04 -12.43
C VAL A 101 -25.10 6.45 -12.94
N ASN A 102 -25.25 6.69 -14.24
CA ASN A 102 -25.01 8.01 -14.81
C ASN A 102 -25.96 9.09 -14.28
N ALA A 103 -27.22 8.74 -13.97
CA ALA A 103 -28.16 9.66 -13.33
C ALA A 103 -27.71 9.99 -11.89
N LEU A 104 -27.25 9.00 -11.12
CA LEU A 104 -26.65 9.20 -9.80
C LEU A 104 -25.42 10.13 -9.86
N ASP A 105 -24.48 9.85 -10.75
CA ASP A 105 -23.23 10.60 -10.91
C ASP A 105 -23.50 12.08 -11.27
N ARG A 106 -24.57 12.35 -12.03
CA ARG A 106 -24.96 13.69 -12.46
C ARG A 106 -25.89 14.42 -11.49
N GLY A 107 -26.38 13.74 -10.47
CA GLY A 107 -27.40 14.30 -9.58
C GLY A 107 -28.78 14.42 -10.24
N ASP A 108 -29.07 13.67 -11.32
CA ASP A 108 -30.29 13.76 -12.09
C ASP A 108 -31.43 12.95 -11.44
N MET A 109 -32.12 13.60 -10.51
CA MET A 109 -33.24 13.04 -9.75
C MET A 109 -34.40 12.55 -10.65
N ASP A 110 -34.72 13.33 -11.68
CA ASP A 110 -35.88 13.03 -12.53
C ASP A 110 -35.59 11.84 -13.45
N ALA A 111 -34.37 11.78 -13.99
CA ALA A 111 -33.94 10.62 -14.79
C ALA A 111 -33.91 9.34 -13.93
N LEU A 112 -33.37 9.42 -12.70
CA LEU A 112 -33.33 8.26 -11.81
C LEU A 112 -34.72 7.81 -11.41
N ARG A 113 -35.63 8.74 -11.07
CA ARG A 113 -37.03 8.45 -10.76
C ARG A 113 -37.75 7.78 -11.89
N LEU A 114 -37.56 8.27 -13.11
CA LEU A 114 -38.18 7.70 -14.31
C LEU A 114 -37.69 6.26 -14.55
N LEU A 115 -36.38 6.03 -14.42
CA LEU A 115 -35.77 4.71 -14.60
C LEU A 115 -36.31 3.70 -13.57
N ILE A 116 -36.37 4.08 -12.29
CA ILE A 116 -36.87 3.21 -11.23
C ILE A 116 -38.37 2.95 -11.36
N SER A 117 -39.17 3.98 -11.75
CA SER A 117 -40.61 3.80 -11.95
C SER A 117 -40.92 2.87 -13.12
N GLY A 118 -40.11 2.93 -14.18
CA GLY A 118 -40.26 2.02 -15.33
C GLY A 118 -39.67 0.63 -15.09
N HIS A 119 -38.73 0.49 -14.17
CA HIS A 119 -38.00 -0.73 -13.88
C HIS A 119 -37.73 -0.87 -12.36
N PRO A 120 -38.74 -1.22 -11.55
CA PRO A 120 -38.59 -1.32 -10.10
C PRO A 120 -37.53 -2.32 -9.66
N GLU A 121 -37.28 -3.37 -10.45
CA GLU A 121 -36.24 -4.37 -10.21
C GLU A 121 -34.82 -3.80 -10.27
N LEU A 122 -34.64 -2.60 -10.82
CA LEU A 122 -33.34 -1.96 -11.01
C LEU A 122 -32.64 -1.67 -9.68
N VAL A 123 -33.39 -1.42 -8.60
CA VAL A 123 -32.80 -1.16 -7.26
C VAL A 123 -32.10 -2.40 -6.68
N HIS A 124 -32.45 -3.60 -7.16
CA HIS A 124 -31.82 -4.86 -6.76
C HIS A 124 -30.80 -5.37 -7.81
N ALA A 125 -30.75 -4.73 -8.97
CA ALA A 125 -29.81 -5.08 -10.02
C ALA A 125 -28.36 -4.84 -9.56
N ARG A 126 -27.42 -5.57 -10.17
CA ARG A 126 -26.00 -5.51 -9.83
C ARG A 126 -25.18 -5.29 -11.08
N THR A 127 -24.06 -4.60 -10.91
CA THR A 127 -23.07 -4.45 -11.99
C THR A 127 -22.36 -5.78 -12.26
N ASN A 128 -22.00 -6.00 -13.53
CA ASN A 128 -21.26 -7.18 -13.98
C ASN A 128 -19.74 -6.96 -13.88
N LEU A 129 -19.28 -6.40 -12.78
CA LEU A 129 -17.85 -6.31 -12.49
C LEU A 129 -17.29 -7.70 -12.20
N ASP A 130 -16.21 -8.05 -12.87
CA ASP A 130 -15.53 -9.31 -12.62
C ASP A 130 -14.83 -9.32 -11.24
N ALA A 131 -14.41 -10.50 -10.78
CA ALA A 131 -13.76 -10.65 -9.48
C ALA A 131 -12.40 -9.92 -9.40
N THR A 132 -11.84 -9.43 -10.52
CA THR A 132 -10.60 -8.65 -10.54
C THR A 132 -10.81 -7.23 -10.00
N HIS A 133 -12.04 -6.74 -9.99
CA HIS A 133 -12.43 -5.48 -9.36
C HIS A 133 -12.58 -5.58 -7.83
N GLY A 134 -12.33 -6.75 -7.27
CA GLY A 134 -12.16 -6.97 -5.83
C GLY A 134 -13.38 -6.55 -5.01
N TYR A 135 -13.25 -5.48 -4.26
CA TYR A 135 -14.23 -5.01 -3.30
C TYR A 135 -15.58 -4.60 -3.92
N PHE A 136 -15.58 -4.09 -5.14
CA PHE A 136 -16.76 -3.56 -5.82
C PHE A 136 -17.47 -4.54 -6.76
N ALA A 137 -16.98 -5.77 -6.87
CA ALA A 137 -17.61 -6.75 -7.74
C ALA A 137 -19.08 -6.99 -7.35
N GLY A 138 -19.98 -6.86 -8.30
CA GLY A 138 -21.42 -7.06 -8.10
C GLY A 138 -22.10 -6.01 -7.22
N ALA A 139 -21.64 -4.75 -7.27
CA ALA A 139 -22.27 -3.63 -6.57
C ALA A 139 -23.70 -3.38 -7.07
N THR A 140 -24.59 -2.95 -6.18
CA THR A 140 -25.93 -2.43 -6.52
C THR A 140 -25.87 -0.93 -6.74
N LEU A 141 -26.96 -0.29 -7.21
CA LEU A 141 -27.05 1.16 -7.32
C LEU A 141 -26.77 1.86 -5.98
N LEU A 142 -27.23 1.27 -4.88
CA LEU A 142 -27.01 1.85 -3.55
C LEU A 142 -25.53 1.89 -3.15
N HIS A 143 -24.67 0.98 -3.63
CA HIS A 143 -23.24 1.05 -3.39
C HIS A 143 -22.58 2.22 -4.12
N HIS A 144 -23.14 2.66 -5.26
CA HIS A 144 -22.59 3.78 -6.02
C HIS A 144 -22.76 5.15 -5.33
N VAL A 145 -23.63 5.27 -4.31
CA VAL A 145 -23.83 6.53 -3.59
C VAL A 145 -22.62 6.94 -2.74
N ALA A 146 -21.74 5.99 -2.40
CA ALA A 146 -20.52 6.26 -1.63
C ALA A 146 -19.32 6.62 -2.51
N ALA A 147 -19.25 6.02 -3.68
CA ALA A 147 -18.22 6.21 -4.70
C ALA A 147 -18.65 5.46 -5.96
N ASN A 148 -18.18 5.84 -7.12
CA ASN A 148 -18.38 5.00 -8.30
C ASN A 148 -17.46 3.78 -8.25
N PRO A 149 -17.99 2.55 -8.11
CA PRO A 149 -17.17 1.34 -7.99
C PRO A 149 -16.26 1.09 -9.20
N ASP A 150 -16.65 1.52 -10.40
CA ASP A 150 -15.88 1.35 -11.62
C ASP A 150 -14.65 2.25 -11.68
N ARG A 151 -14.64 3.33 -10.90
CA ARG A 151 -13.58 4.33 -10.85
C ARG A 151 -12.70 4.23 -9.61
N GLY A 152 -12.85 3.22 -8.77
CA GLY A 152 -12.12 3.07 -7.49
C GLY A 152 -10.59 3.10 -7.60
N ARG A 153 -10.02 2.88 -8.79
CA ARG A 153 -8.58 3.05 -9.06
C ARG A 153 -8.16 4.52 -9.22
N LEU A 154 -9.10 5.45 -9.36
CA LEU A 154 -8.86 6.86 -9.64
C LEU A 154 -9.34 7.78 -8.50
N GLN A 155 -9.48 7.30 -7.28
CA GLN A 155 -10.05 8.02 -6.14
C GLN A 155 -9.49 9.44 -5.91
N GLY A 156 -8.32 9.75 -6.42
CA GLY A 156 -7.74 11.10 -6.35
C GLY A 156 -8.18 12.06 -7.49
N LEU A 157 -8.82 11.55 -8.54
CA LEU A 157 -9.17 12.30 -9.77
C LEU A 157 -10.67 12.36 -10.03
N LEU A 158 -11.49 11.77 -9.16
CA LEU A 158 -12.94 11.74 -9.35
C LEU A 158 -13.58 13.08 -8.93
N PRO A 159 -14.61 13.53 -9.65
CA PRO A 159 -15.40 14.69 -9.23
C PRO A 159 -16.05 14.40 -7.86
N PRO A 160 -16.32 15.44 -7.08
CA PRO A 160 -17.10 15.30 -5.85
C PRO A 160 -18.46 14.62 -6.15
N LEU A 161 -19.03 14.00 -5.12
CA LEU A 161 -20.40 13.48 -5.23
C LEU A 161 -21.36 14.63 -5.48
N SER A 162 -22.47 14.36 -6.18
CA SER A 162 -23.52 15.36 -6.44
C SER A 162 -24.06 15.94 -5.13
N GLU A 163 -24.41 17.23 -5.14
CA GLU A 163 -24.94 17.93 -3.96
C GLU A 163 -26.21 17.28 -3.39
N ASN A 164 -27.02 16.66 -4.26
CA ASN A 164 -28.26 15.99 -3.90
C ASN A 164 -28.12 14.46 -3.77
N ILE A 165 -26.90 13.94 -3.53
CA ILE A 165 -26.67 12.50 -3.42
C ILE A 165 -27.45 11.86 -2.27
N VAL A 166 -27.71 12.61 -1.20
CA VAL A 166 -28.51 12.14 -0.06
C VAL A 166 -29.95 11.91 -0.46
N GLU A 167 -30.54 12.83 -1.22
CA GLU A 167 -31.91 12.73 -1.75
C GLU A 167 -32.03 11.59 -2.79
N LEU A 168 -31.03 11.41 -3.64
CA LEU A 168 -30.95 10.30 -4.57
C LEU A 168 -30.85 8.96 -3.82
N THR A 169 -30.07 8.93 -2.72
CA THR A 169 -29.99 7.75 -1.86
C THR A 169 -31.33 7.42 -1.22
N ARG A 170 -32.05 8.44 -0.71
CA ARG A 170 -33.39 8.26 -0.15
C ARG A 170 -34.37 7.71 -1.23
N LEU A 171 -34.31 8.23 -2.45
CA LEU A 171 -35.14 7.71 -3.55
C LEU A 171 -34.89 6.21 -3.81
N LEU A 172 -33.64 5.75 -3.78
CA LEU A 172 -33.31 4.33 -3.94
C LEU A 172 -33.85 3.50 -2.78
N LEU A 173 -33.70 3.98 -1.55
CA LEU A 173 -34.16 3.28 -0.33
C LEU A 173 -35.69 3.21 -0.26
N ASP A 174 -36.40 4.32 -0.59
CA ASP A 174 -37.86 4.37 -0.69
C ASP A 174 -38.40 3.41 -1.77
N ALA A 175 -37.63 3.20 -2.84
CA ALA A 175 -37.93 2.23 -3.89
C ALA A 175 -37.60 0.78 -3.51
N GLY A 176 -37.13 0.53 -2.28
CA GLY A 176 -36.89 -0.81 -1.73
C GLY A 176 -35.47 -1.34 -1.97
N ALA A 177 -34.49 -0.50 -2.22
CA ALA A 177 -33.09 -0.94 -2.27
C ALA A 177 -32.69 -1.58 -0.94
N ASP A 178 -32.03 -2.74 -1.00
CA ASP A 178 -31.55 -3.46 0.19
C ASP A 178 -30.36 -2.73 0.81
N VAL A 179 -30.59 -2.10 1.97
CA VAL A 179 -29.61 -1.31 2.70
C VAL A 179 -28.43 -2.16 3.22
N GLU A 180 -28.69 -3.45 3.50
CA GLU A 180 -27.69 -4.42 3.96
C GLU A 180 -27.06 -5.22 2.82
N ALA A 181 -27.43 -4.93 1.56
CA ALA A 181 -26.79 -5.58 0.42
C ALA A 181 -25.27 -5.45 0.50
N THR A 182 -24.56 -6.55 0.28
CA THR A 182 -23.10 -6.55 0.16
C THR A 182 -22.66 -6.72 -1.28
N THR A 183 -21.52 -6.16 -1.65
CA THR A 183 -20.87 -6.46 -2.91
C THR A 183 -20.48 -7.95 -2.96
N LEU A 184 -20.23 -8.50 -4.15
CA LEU A 184 -19.96 -9.93 -4.35
C LEU A 184 -18.46 -10.27 -4.34
N GLY A 185 -17.60 -9.30 -4.14
CA GLY A 185 -16.14 -9.47 -4.08
C GLY A 185 -15.69 -10.30 -2.87
N PRO A 186 -14.44 -10.75 -2.84
CA PRO A 186 -13.89 -11.59 -1.77
C PRO A 186 -14.00 -10.98 -0.37
N ASN A 187 -14.01 -9.66 -0.28
CA ASN A 187 -14.16 -8.87 0.94
C ASN A 187 -15.41 -7.97 0.84
N GLY A 188 -16.50 -8.51 0.32
CA GLY A 188 -17.70 -7.75 0.01
C GLY A 188 -18.10 -6.79 1.12
N GLY A 189 -18.30 -5.53 0.77
CA GLY A 189 -18.69 -4.46 1.69
C GLY A 189 -20.14 -4.08 1.51
N SER A 190 -20.77 -3.65 2.61
CA SER A 190 -22.08 -3.00 2.59
C SER A 190 -21.96 -1.54 2.13
N THR A 191 -23.07 -0.94 1.76
CA THR A 191 -23.12 0.51 1.45
C THR A 191 -22.63 1.34 2.63
N MET A 192 -23.01 1.00 3.87
CA MET A 192 -22.51 1.66 5.08
C MET A 192 -20.97 1.57 5.15
N GLY A 193 -20.39 0.38 4.95
CA GLY A 193 -18.94 0.19 4.95
C GLY A 193 -18.22 1.03 3.89
N LEU A 194 -18.83 1.19 2.71
CA LEU A 194 -18.31 2.07 1.65
C LEU A 194 -18.38 3.54 2.05
N VAL A 195 -19.51 4.00 2.58
CA VAL A 195 -19.71 5.41 2.98
C VAL A 195 -18.72 5.82 4.06
N VAL A 196 -18.54 5.00 5.11
CA VAL A 196 -17.61 5.32 6.21
C VAL A 196 -16.14 5.32 5.79
N THR A 197 -15.81 4.68 4.68
CA THR A 197 -14.44 4.65 4.15
C THR A 197 -14.26 5.48 2.88
N SER A 198 -15.29 6.20 2.45
CA SER A 198 -15.24 7.01 1.23
C SER A 198 -14.60 8.38 1.47
N LYS A 199 -13.41 8.57 0.87
CA LYS A 199 -12.80 9.90 0.79
C LYS A 199 -13.72 10.90 0.05
N GLN A 200 -14.38 10.47 -1.02
CA GLN A 200 -15.28 11.33 -1.81
C GLN A 200 -16.47 11.83 -0.99
N ALA A 201 -17.16 10.93 -0.27
CA ALA A 201 -18.25 11.31 0.61
C ALA A 201 -17.78 12.27 1.73
N SER A 202 -16.56 12.04 2.23
CA SER A 202 -15.95 12.93 3.24
C SER A 202 -15.61 14.30 2.65
N ASP A 203 -14.95 14.37 1.50
CA ASP A 203 -14.57 15.62 0.85
C ASP A 203 -15.80 16.44 0.43
N SER A 204 -16.85 15.79 -0.06
CA SER A 204 -18.13 16.42 -0.44
C SER A 204 -18.99 16.84 0.78
N GLY A 205 -18.60 16.46 2.01
CA GLY A 205 -19.32 16.81 3.22
C GLY A 205 -20.59 16.00 3.48
N VAL A 206 -20.83 14.92 2.71
CA VAL A 206 -22.07 14.15 2.77
C VAL A 206 -21.97 12.85 3.58
N SER A 207 -20.79 12.52 4.13
CA SER A 207 -20.61 11.30 4.94
C SER A 207 -21.60 11.21 6.11
N GLY A 208 -21.71 12.29 6.91
CA GLY A 208 -22.62 12.31 8.05
C GLY A 208 -24.09 12.12 7.63
N PRO A 209 -24.65 12.95 6.74
CA PRO A 209 -25.99 12.78 6.21
C PRO A 209 -26.29 11.40 5.60
N LEU A 210 -25.33 10.81 4.87
CA LEU A 210 -25.49 9.46 4.31
C LEU A 210 -25.50 8.40 5.41
N ILE A 211 -24.62 8.50 6.43
CA ILE A 211 -24.61 7.59 7.57
C ILE A 211 -25.96 7.63 8.30
N ASP A 212 -26.44 8.85 8.61
CA ASP A 212 -27.73 9.03 9.29
C ASP A 212 -28.88 8.41 8.49
N LEU A 213 -28.93 8.68 7.18
CA LEU A 213 -29.95 8.14 6.30
C LEU A 213 -29.90 6.61 6.23
N LEU A 214 -28.72 6.02 6.08
CA LEU A 214 -28.59 4.56 6.04
C LEU A 214 -29.02 3.92 7.38
N LEU A 215 -28.70 4.54 8.52
CA LEU A 215 -29.17 4.09 9.84
C LEU A 215 -30.68 4.21 9.98
N GLU A 216 -31.30 5.27 9.47
CA GLU A 216 -32.76 5.48 9.43
C GLU A 216 -33.46 4.29 8.71
N TYR A 217 -32.84 3.75 7.68
CA TYR A 217 -33.36 2.59 6.91
C TYR A 217 -32.83 1.23 7.40
N GLY A 218 -32.22 1.20 8.60
CA GLY A 218 -31.85 -0.05 9.28
C GLY A 218 -30.47 -0.61 8.94
N ALA A 219 -29.57 0.17 8.35
CA ALA A 219 -28.19 -0.27 8.15
C ALA A 219 -27.49 -0.54 9.49
N THR A 220 -26.64 -1.54 9.52
CA THR A 220 -25.82 -1.88 10.69
C THR A 220 -24.50 -1.12 10.67
N LEU A 221 -24.13 -0.52 11.80
CA LEU A 221 -22.82 0.10 12.03
C LEU A 221 -22.29 -0.34 13.40
N ASP A 222 -21.30 -1.23 13.41
CA ASP A 222 -20.66 -1.68 14.65
C ASP A 222 -19.65 -0.64 15.14
N LEU A 223 -20.06 0.18 16.10
CA LEU A 223 -19.24 1.19 16.75
C LEU A 223 -18.40 0.65 17.92
N SER A 224 -18.60 -0.60 18.32
CA SER A 224 -17.94 -1.23 19.48
C SER A 224 -16.59 -1.85 19.13
N SER A 225 -16.34 -2.10 17.86
CA SER A 225 -15.12 -2.75 17.39
C SER A 225 -13.88 -1.90 17.65
N PRO A 226 -12.83 -2.43 18.31
CA PRO A 226 -11.57 -1.71 18.43
C PRO A 226 -10.98 -1.39 17.05
N GLY A 227 -10.67 -0.13 16.82
CA GLY A 227 -10.15 0.33 15.54
C GLY A 227 -11.23 0.54 14.46
N VAL A 228 -12.51 0.65 14.86
CA VAL A 228 -13.62 0.98 13.94
C VAL A 228 -13.34 2.25 13.13
N LEU A 229 -12.65 3.23 13.72
CA LEU A 229 -12.24 4.47 13.06
C LEU A 229 -11.05 4.29 12.10
N ASP A 230 -10.29 3.20 12.24
CA ASP A 230 -9.08 2.94 11.44
C ASP A 230 -9.39 2.88 9.94
N GLY A 231 -10.51 2.29 9.57
CA GLY A 231 -10.95 2.17 8.18
C GLY A 231 -11.21 3.54 7.54
N ALA A 232 -11.96 4.39 8.23
CA ALA A 232 -12.25 5.75 7.79
C ALA A 232 -10.98 6.60 7.67
N LEU A 233 -10.15 6.60 8.70
CA LEU A 233 -8.92 7.39 8.76
C LEU A 233 -7.86 6.92 7.75
N ALA A 234 -7.71 5.61 7.56
CA ALA A 234 -6.79 5.04 6.56
C ALA A 234 -7.19 5.37 5.12
N ASN A 235 -8.47 5.62 4.88
CA ASN A 235 -9.02 6.00 3.57
C ASN A 235 -9.27 7.51 3.43
N HIS A 236 -8.69 8.32 4.31
CA HIS A 236 -8.82 9.78 4.27
C HIS A 236 -10.29 10.27 4.33
N ALA A 237 -11.11 9.63 5.17
CA ALA A 237 -12.51 9.99 5.41
C ALA A 237 -12.72 10.55 6.85
N PRO A 238 -12.10 11.68 7.23
CA PRO A 238 -12.15 12.19 8.60
C PRO A 238 -13.57 12.57 9.05
N ARG A 239 -14.41 13.09 8.14
CA ARG A 239 -15.80 13.47 8.49
C ARG A 239 -16.67 12.25 8.84
N ALA A 240 -16.41 11.11 8.20
CA ALA A 240 -17.07 9.85 8.57
C ALA A 240 -16.62 9.41 9.97
N ALA A 241 -15.30 9.51 10.27
CA ALA A 241 -14.77 9.17 11.59
C ALA A 241 -15.35 10.09 12.69
N GLU A 242 -15.45 11.39 12.43
CA GLU A 242 -16.11 12.35 13.36
C GLU A 242 -17.57 11.97 13.60
N LYS A 243 -18.32 11.68 12.55
CA LYS A 243 -19.71 11.23 12.68
C LYS A 243 -19.83 9.94 13.50
N MET A 244 -18.93 8.99 13.30
CA MET A 244 -18.92 7.75 14.09
C MET A 244 -18.64 8.02 15.58
N ILE A 245 -17.77 9.01 15.90
CA ILE A 245 -17.53 9.47 17.28
C ILE A 245 -18.79 10.10 17.86
N GLU A 246 -19.50 10.95 17.13
CA GLU A 246 -20.79 11.52 17.54
C GLU A 246 -21.82 10.44 17.86
N LEU A 247 -21.81 9.33 17.11
CA LEU A 247 -22.69 8.18 17.31
C LEU A 247 -22.21 7.25 18.44
N GLY A 248 -21.09 7.53 19.09
CA GLY A 248 -20.60 6.82 20.26
C GLY A 248 -19.38 5.91 20.04
N ALA A 249 -18.75 5.94 18.85
CA ALA A 249 -17.46 5.29 18.67
C ALA A 249 -16.41 5.91 19.61
N ARG A 250 -15.59 5.08 20.23
CA ARG A 250 -14.55 5.56 21.14
C ARG A 250 -13.23 5.72 20.38
N PRO A 251 -12.74 6.95 20.18
CA PRO A 251 -11.43 7.15 19.59
C PRO A 251 -10.33 6.65 20.55
N ASP A 252 -9.21 6.24 19.99
CA ASP A 252 -7.95 6.10 20.71
C ASP A 252 -7.03 7.31 20.43
N ALA A 253 -5.82 7.30 20.99
CA ALA A 253 -4.87 8.38 20.79
C ALA A 253 -4.49 8.58 19.29
N LEU A 254 -4.48 7.52 18.50
CA LEU A 254 -4.17 7.59 17.07
C LEU A 254 -5.31 8.27 16.30
N ALA A 255 -6.53 7.90 16.58
CA ALA A 255 -7.71 8.50 15.97
C ALA A 255 -7.87 9.99 16.39
N ALA A 256 -7.66 10.30 17.66
CA ALA A 256 -7.66 11.68 18.15
C ALA A 256 -6.60 12.54 17.45
N ALA A 257 -5.39 12.02 17.26
CA ALA A 257 -4.31 12.70 16.54
C ALA A 257 -4.64 12.87 15.05
N ALA A 258 -5.16 11.83 14.39
CA ALA A 258 -5.54 11.86 12.99
C ALA A 258 -6.68 12.85 12.69
N LEU A 259 -7.52 13.13 13.66
CA LEU A 259 -8.63 14.10 13.57
C LEU A 259 -8.26 15.49 14.12
N GLY A 260 -7.04 15.67 14.65
CA GLY A 260 -6.62 16.94 15.25
C GLY A 260 -7.35 17.30 16.55
N ARG A 261 -8.04 16.33 17.17
CA ARG A 261 -8.78 16.51 18.42
C ARG A 261 -7.81 16.54 19.61
N VAL A 262 -7.09 17.67 19.72
CA VAL A 262 -6.10 17.90 20.79
C VAL A 262 -6.74 17.85 22.18
N ASP A 263 -8.00 18.24 22.29
CA ASP A 263 -8.82 18.11 23.49
C ASP A 263 -8.87 16.65 23.96
N LEU A 264 -9.27 15.72 23.07
CA LEU A 264 -9.30 14.29 23.35
C LEU A 264 -7.89 13.69 23.47
N LEU A 265 -6.96 14.15 22.62
CA LEU A 265 -5.59 13.63 22.61
C LEU A 265 -4.89 13.82 23.94
N ARG A 266 -5.10 14.97 24.61
CA ARG A 266 -4.53 15.26 25.92
C ARG A 266 -5.00 14.29 27.00
N ASP A 267 -6.26 13.84 26.95
CA ASP A 267 -6.83 12.95 27.94
C ASP A 267 -6.21 11.53 27.90
N PHE A 268 -5.57 11.18 26.79
CA PHE A 268 -4.82 9.92 26.67
C PHE A 268 -3.46 9.95 27.37
N PHE A 269 -2.99 11.10 27.82
CA PHE A 269 -1.71 11.22 28.53
C PHE A 269 -1.93 11.51 30.02
N ASP A 270 -1.05 10.99 30.85
CA ASP A 270 -0.99 11.31 32.26
C ASP A 270 -0.19 12.60 32.51
N GLU A 271 -0.10 13.01 33.77
CA GLU A 271 0.66 14.19 34.22
C GLU A 271 2.16 14.11 33.90
N ASN A 272 2.71 12.90 33.74
CA ASN A 272 4.10 12.65 33.36
C ASN A 272 4.29 12.60 31.82
N GLY A 273 3.26 12.82 31.04
CA GLY A 273 3.26 12.78 29.59
C GLY A 273 3.30 11.38 29.01
N ARG A 274 2.93 10.35 29.77
CA ARG A 274 2.86 8.96 29.33
C ARG A 274 1.46 8.57 28.90
N LEU A 275 1.36 7.67 27.90
CA LEU A 275 0.07 7.16 27.47
C LEU A 275 -0.61 6.29 28.55
N ARG A 276 -1.82 6.70 28.97
CA ARG A 276 -2.65 5.95 29.93
C ARG A 276 -3.04 4.57 29.40
N HIS A 277 -3.31 4.48 28.08
CA HIS A 277 -3.73 3.25 27.42
C HIS A 277 -2.99 3.12 26.08
N ARG A 278 -2.46 1.93 25.82
CA ARG A 278 -1.75 1.62 24.58
C ARG A 278 -2.74 1.28 23.48
N PRO A 279 -2.75 2.02 22.36
CA PRO A 279 -3.62 1.70 21.23
C PRO A 279 -3.25 0.33 20.63
N ARG A 280 -4.23 -0.27 19.94
CA ARG A 280 -4.04 -1.54 19.24
C ARG A 280 -4.14 -1.32 17.73
N ARG A 281 -3.22 -1.91 17.00
CA ARG A 281 -3.25 -1.95 15.53
C ARG A 281 -3.21 -3.38 15.05
N ARG A 282 -4.13 -3.77 14.17
CA ARG A 282 -4.23 -5.14 13.63
C ARG A 282 -4.16 -6.20 14.73
N GLY A 283 -4.85 -5.97 15.84
CA GLY A 283 -4.91 -6.88 16.98
C GLY A 283 -3.69 -6.89 17.92
N LYS A 284 -2.60 -6.16 17.59
CA LYS A 284 -1.39 -6.04 18.42
C LYS A 284 -1.40 -4.72 19.19
N SER A 285 -1.04 -4.74 20.46
CA SER A 285 -0.79 -3.54 21.26
C SER A 285 0.52 -2.90 20.81
N LEU A 286 0.53 -1.60 20.56
CA LEU A 286 1.74 -0.82 20.31
C LEU A 286 2.45 -0.54 21.62
N ASN A 287 3.79 -0.47 21.61
CA ASN A 287 4.47 0.17 22.73
C ASN A 287 4.23 1.68 22.72
N GLU A 288 4.56 2.37 23.80
CA GLU A 288 4.23 3.78 23.98
C GLU A 288 4.91 4.68 22.93
N ARG A 289 6.20 4.50 22.69
CA ARG A 289 6.96 5.30 21.73
C ARG A 289 6.45 5.11 20.30
N ASP A 290 6.13 3.87 19.93
CA ASP A 290 5.57 3.56 18.60
C ASP A 290 4.20 4.18 18.44
N ALA A 291 3.35 4.16 19.46
CA ALA A 291 2.04 4.78 19.43
C ALA A 291 2.13 6.30 19.25
N ILE A 292 3.04 6.96 19.95
CA ILE A 292 3.29 8.41 19.84
C ILE A 292 3.82 8.77 18.45
N GLY A 293 4.80 8.02 17.94
CA GLY A 293 5.35 8.24 16.61
C GLY A 293 4.32 8.07 15.49
N LEU A 294 3.46 7.05 15.60
CA LEU A 294 2.39 6.81 14.65
C LEU A 294 1.28 7.89 14.75
N ALA A 295 0.95 8.34 15.96
CA ALA A 295 0.03 9.45 16.19
C ALA A 295 0.55 10.74 15.55
N LEU A 296 1.86 11.04 15.69
CA LEU A 296 2.50 12.18 15.03
C LEU A 296 2.37 12.08 13.51
N LEU A 297 2.68 10.92 12.93
CA LEU A 297 2.56 10.72 11.49
C LEU A 297 1.13 11.01 11.01
N PHE A 298 0.11 10.52 11.72
CA PHE A 298 -1.27 10.75 11.35
C PHE A 298 -1.68 12.22 11.50
N ALA A 299 -1.29 12.87 12.60
CA ALA A 299 -1.53 14.30 12.78
C ALA A 299 -0.87 15.14 11.67
N TYR A 300 0.37 14.79 11.30
CA TYR A 300 1.13 15.51 10.30
C TYR A 300 0.52 15.34 8.89
N VAL A 301 0.21 14.11 8.49
CA VAL A 301 -0.39 13.82 7.17
C VAL A 301 -1.74 14.50 6.99
N ASN A 302 -2.52 14.62 8.08
CA ASN A 302 -3.81 15.29 8.07
C ASN A 302 -3.72 16.81 8.37
N ARG A 303 -2.49 17.37 8.47
CA ARG A 303 -2.23 18.82 8.64
C ARG A 303 -2.76 19.41 9.95
N HIS A 304 -2.77 18.64 11.00
CA HIS A 304 -3.21 19.08 12.35
C HIS A 304 -2.04 19.62 13.17
N SER A 305 -1.61 20.85 12.89
CA SER A 305 -0.41 21.46 13.48
C SER A 305 -0.40 21.43 15.02
N GLN A 306 -1.53 21.72 15.67
CA GLN A 306 -1.61 21.70 17.14
C GLN A 306 -1.38 20.31 17.73
N ALA A 307 -1.88 19.26 17.08
CA ALA A 307 -1.62 17.87 17.48
C ALA A 307 -0.16 17.48 17.24
N VAL A 308 0.43 17.92 16.12
CA VAL A 308 1.86 17.75 15.82
C VAL A 308 2.73 18.40 16.91
N GLU A 309 2.46 19.65 17.26
CA GLU A 309 3.20 20.35 18.33
C GLU A 309 3.11 19.58 19.65
N PHE A 310 1.91 19.24 20.06
CA PHE A 310 1.69 18.50 21.30
C PHE A 310 2.46 17.15 21.34
N LEU A 311 2.45 16.41 20.22
CA LEU A 311 3.10 15.09 20.15
C LEU A 311 4.62 15.19 20.06
N LEU A 312 5.16 16.23 19.42
CA LEU A 312 6.61 16.44 19.38
C LEU A 312 7.22 16.76 20.75
N GLU A 313 6.43 17.19 21.72
CA GLU A 313 6.88 17.36 23.12
C GLU A 313 7.06 16.03 23.85
N LYS A 314 6.54 14.93 23.31
CA LYS A 314 6.58 13.60 23.94
C LYS A 314 7.78 12.80 23.46
N ASP A 315 8.04 11.65 24.14
CA ASP A 315 9.06 10.69 23.73
C ASP A 315 8.46 9.65 22.76
N GLY A 316 8.61 9.91 21.45
CA GLY A 316 8.08 9.07 20.39
C GLY A 316 9.15 8.33 19.60
N ASN A 317 8.75 7.24 18.92
CA ASN A 317 9.54 6.61 17.87
C ASN A 317 9.23 7.30 16.53
N TRP A 318 10.08 8.23 16.11
CA TRP A 318 9.86 9.05 14.91
C TRP A 318 10.06 8.27 13.60
N ASN A 319 10.49 7.01 13.69
CA ASN A 319 10.70 6.11 12.57
C ASN A 319 9.47 5.21 12.28
N MET A 320 8.34 5.47 12.95
CA MET A 320 7.10 4.73 12.70
C MET A 320 6.56 5.00 11.31
N THR A 321 6.15 3.92 10.63
CA THR A 321 5.55 3.95 9.29
C THR A 321 4.04 3.73 9.35
N GLY A 322 3.29 4.46 8.56
CA GLY A 322 1.85 4.23 8.31
C GLY A 322 1.61 3.19 7.21
N VAL A 323 0.36 2.80 7.05
CA VAL A 323 -0.04 1.95 5.91
C VAL A 323 0.15 2.73 4.61
N ASN A 324 0.96 2.20 3.69
CA ASN A 324 1.31 2.80 2.38
C ASN A 324 2.06 4.14 2.44
N ASN A 325 2.52 4.55 3.61
CA ASN A 325 3.19 5.82 3.76
C ASN A 325 4.49 5.62 4.54
N GLY A 326 5.58 6.18 4.10
CA GLY A 326 6.82 6.22 4.87
C GLY A 326 6.63 6.87 6.25
N THR A 327 7.72 7.19 6.91
CA THR A 327 7.71 7.88 8.20
C THR A 327 7.26 9.34 8.06
N ALA A 328 7.07 10.05 9.17
CA ALA A 328 6.83 11.49 9.17
C ALA A 328 7.96 12.26 8.45
N MET A 329 9.20 11.78 8.56
CA MET A 329 10.35 12.34 7.83
C MET A 329 10.18 12.25 6.31
N HIS A 330 9.75 11.08 5.78
CA HIS A 330 9.48 10.94 4.34
C HIS A 330 8.40 11.93 3.88
N ARG A 331 7.35 12.12 4.67
CA ARG A 331 6.26 13.03 4.33
C ARG A 331 6.67 14.48 4.38
N ALA A 332 7.48 14.87 5.37
CA ALA A 332 8.03 16.21 5.47
C ALA A 332 9.00 16.50 4.31
N ALA A 333 9.84 15.53 3.97
CA ALA A 333 10.78 15.63 2.85
C ALA A 333 10.04 15.77 1.50
N TRP A 334 9.00 14.96 1.28
CA TRP A 334 8.13 15.07 0.10
C TRP A 334 7.44 16.42 0.00
N ALA A 335 6.92 16.92 1.13
CA ALA A 335 6.19 18.20 1.18
C ALA A 335 7.09 19.45 1.07
N GLY A 336 8.41 19.30 1.17
CA GLY A 336 9.34 20.42 1.25
C GLY A 336 9.31 21.15 2.59
N ASP A 337 8.79 20.51 3.64
CA ASP A 337 8.66 21.09 4.98
C ASP A 337 9.98 21.00 5.73
N LEU A 338 10.92 21.89 5.37
CA LEU A 338 12.24 21.94 5.99
C LEU A 338 12.19 22.13 7.50
N PRO A 339 11.33 23.02 8.09
CA PRO A 339 11.23 23.13 9.53
C PRO A 339 10.87 21.80 10.23
N MET A 340 9.94 21.03 9.66
CA MET A 340 9.57 19.73 10.21
C MET A 340 10.70 18.71 10.07
N VAL A 341 11.40 18.67 8.93
CA VAL A 341 12.59 17.83 8.72
C VAL A 341 13.63 18.10 9.80
N GLN A 342 13.96 19.38 10.03
CA GLN A 342 14.94 19.81 11.03
C GLN A 342 14.54 19.37 12.45
N ARG A 343 13.27 19.52 12.79
CA ARG A 343 12.74 19.11 14.11
C ARG A 343 12.81 17.59 14.29
N LEU A 344 12.46 16.81 13.28
CA LEU A 344 12.53 15.36 13.32
C LEU A 344 13.98 14.85 13.45
N VAL A 345 14.94 15.46 12.72
CA VAL A 345 16.36 15.14 12.85
C VAL A 345 16.86 15.47 14.26
N ALA A 346 16.53 16.65 14.79
CA ALA A 346 16.87 17.04 16.15
C ALA A 346 16.30 16.09 17.23
N LYS A 347 15.20 15.39 16.90
CA LYS A 347 14.58 14.36 17.75
C LYS A 347 15.10 12.95 17.48
N GLY A 348 16.11 12.78 16.62
CA GLY A 348 16.74 11.49 16.34
C GLY A 348 15.98 10.61 15.34
N ALA A 349 15.15 11.20 14.46
CA ALA A 349 14.58 10.47 13.35
C ALA A 349 15.66 10.01 12.36
N ASP A 350 15.54 8.79 11.87
CA ASP A 350 16.49 8.16 10.95
C ASP A 350 16.29 8.69 9.53
N THR A 351 17.28 9.42 9.01
CA THR A 351 17.28 9.96 7.65
C THR A 351 17.56 8.92 6.58
N THR A 352 18.01 7.71 6.97
CA THR A 352 18.29 6.58 6.07
C THR A 352 17.18 5.53 6.06
N ASN A 353 16.08 5.77 6.77
CA ASN A 353 14.96 4.83 6.86
C ASN A 353 14.37 4.52 5.47
N ARG A 354 14.18 3.22 5.17
CA ARG A 354 13.63 2.71 3.90
C ARG A 354 12.37 1.87 4.09
N GLU A 355 11.75 1.94 5.25
CA GLU A 355 10.51 1.19 5.57
C GLU A 355 9.27 1.81 4.91
N ASN A 356 9.24 1.79 3.60
CA ASN A 356 8.12 2.24 2.77
C ASN A 356 8.00 1.34 1.53
N PRO A 357 6.90 1.40 0.77
CA PRO A 357 6.66 0.54 -0.39
C PRO A 357 7.70 0.65 -1.52
N PHE A 358 8.42 1.77 -1.57
CA PHE A 358 9.44 2.05 -2.59
C PHE A 358 10.86 1.72 -2.11
N HIS A 359 11.03 1.29 -0.85
CA HIS A 359 12.33 1.05 -0.22
C HIS A 359 13.33 2.20 -0.41
N SER A 360 12.84 3.44 -0.37
CA SER A 360 13.59 4.67 -0.61
C SER A 360 13.68 5.53 0.65
N THR A 361 14.70 6.37 0.76
CA THR A 361 14.92 7.24 1.92
C THR A 361 14.11 8.54 1.82
N PRO A 362 13.97 9.30 2.93
CA PRO A 362 13.42 10.65 2.88
C PRO A 362 14.17 11.57 1.92
N LEU A 363 15.50 11.44 1.80
CA LEU A 363 16.29 12.20 0.84
C LEU A 363 15.84 11.93 -0.61
N SER A 364 15.64 10.65 -0.94
CA SER A 364 15.10 10.23 -2.25
C SER A 364 13.71 10.83 -2.50
N TRP A 365 12.86 10.91 -1.48
CA TRP A 365 11.52 11.52 -1.61
C TRP A 365 11.60 13.03 -1.85
N ALA A 366 12.53 13.74 -1.18
CA ALA A 366 12.76 15.16 -1.43
C ALA A 366 13.22 15.40 -2.88
N GLN A 367 14.16 14.59 -3.37
CA GLN A 367 14.65 14.70 -4.74
C GLN A 367 13.55 14.42 -5.77
N HIS A 368 12.82 13.32 -5.60
CA HIS A 368 11.74 12.94 -6.52
C HIS A 368 10.66 14.03 -6.63
N ASN A 369 10.30 14.67 -5.52
CA ASN A 369 9.33 15.77 -5.52
C ASN A 369 9.97 17.16 -5.69
N LYS A 370 11.22 17.23 -6.17
CA LYS A 370 11.93 18.47 -6.53
C LYS A 370 12.06 19.47 -5.36
N GLN A 371 12.17 18.98 -4.12
CA GLN A 371 12.29 19.78 -2.90
C GLN A 371 13.76 20.13 -2.63
N GLN A 372 14.31 21.03 -3.43
CA GLN A 372 15.74 21.36 -3.47
C GLN A 372 16.31 21.88 -2.13
N GLU A 373 15.54 22.65 -1.38
CA GLU A 373 15.96 23.19 -0.10
C GLU A 373 16.11 22.08 0.95
N VAL A 374 15.13 21.19 1.03
CA VAL A 374 15.17 20.02 1.90
C VAL A 374 16.29 19.08 1.49
N PHE A 375 16.43 18.78 0.19
CA PHE A 375 17.49 17.93 -0.34
C PHE A 375 18.86 18.45 0.08
N ARG A 376 19.15 19.74 -0.18
CA ARG A 376 20.42 20.38 0.20
C ARG A 376 20.66 20.30 1.70
N TRP A 377 19.69 20.70 2.48
CA TRP A 377 19.82 20.66 3.94
C TRP A 377 20.09 19.25 4.47
N MET A 378 19.39 18.24 3.94
CA MET A 378 19.59 16.85 4.34
C MET A 378 20.96 16.31 3.92
N THR A 379 21.50 16.72 2.77
CA THR A 379 22.86 16.33 2.37
C THR A 379 23.93 16.97 3.25
N GLU A 380 23.70 18.16 3.79
CA GLU A 380 24.64 18.86 4.66
C GLU A 380 24.57 18.39 6.12
N HIS A 381 23.39 17.96 6.63
CA HIS A 381 23.14 17.74 8.05
C HIS A 381 22.63 16.34 8.38
N GLY A 382 22.16 15.57 7.41
CA GLY A 382 21.64 14.23 7.59
C GLY A 382 22.72 13.14 7.46
N THR A 383 22.38 11.93 7.90
CA THR A 383 23.15 10.74 7.53
C THR A 383 22.71 10.30 6.13
N ILE A 384 23.65 10.16 5.22
CA ILE A 384 23.42 9.67 3.85
C ILE A 384 24.06 8.29 3.75
N ASP A 385 23.32 7.28 3.33
CA ASP A 385 23.88 5.95 3.08
C ASP A 385 24.63 5.90 1.72
N LEU A 386 25.42 4.85 1.53
CA LEU A 386 26.24 4.72 0.33
C LEU A 386 25.41 4.60 -0.95
N HIS A 387 24.20 4.03 -0.89
CA HIS A 387 23.34 3.88 -2.07
C HIS A 387 22.79 5.23 -2.53
N ASP A 388 22.27 6.04 -1.60
CA ASP A 388 21.79 7.39 -1.93
C ASP A 388 22.94 8.30 -2.36
N ALA A 389 24.07 8.23 -1.64
CA ALA A 389 25.28 8.99 -2.03
C ALA A 389 25.72 8.66 -3.47
N THR A 390 25.64 7.38 -3.85
CA THR A 390 25.96 6.93 -5.21
C THR A 390 24.87 7.33 -6.21
N CYS A 391 23.59 7.17 -5.85
CA CYS A 391 22.47 7.51 -6.71
C CYS A 391 22.49 8.99 -7.11
N PHE A 392 22.79 9.88 -6.16
CA PHE A 392 22.78 11.33 -6.36
C PHE A 392 24.16 11.95 -6.66
N ASP A 393 25.20 11.14 -6.93
CA ASP A 393 26.58 11.55 -7.20
C ASP A 393 27.19 12.45 -6.12
N LEU A 394 26.92 12.15 -4.87
CA LEU A 394 27.44 12.87 -3.70
C LEU A 394 28.82 12.30 -3.31
N ARG A 395 29.86 12.64 -4.06
CA ARG A 395 31.19 11.99 -3.99
C ARG A 395 31.84 12.05 -2.62
N ASP A 396 31.78 13.20 -1.97
CA ASP A 396 32.35 13.37 -0.63
C ASP A 396 31.70 12.40 0.37
N HIS A 397 30.39 12.18 0.24
CA HIS A 397 29.66 11.18 1.05
C HIS A 397 30.04 9.75 0.66
N VAL A 398 30.18 9.44 -0.64
CA VAL A 398 30.65 8.13 -1.11
C VAL A 398 32.01 7.80 -0.50
N GLU A 399 32.97 8.72 -0.63
CA GLU A 399 34.30 8.53 -0.05
C GLU A 399 34.28 8.40 1.48
N ALA A 400 33.45 9.20 2.16
CA ALA A 400 33.31 9.11 3.62
C ALA A 400 32.74 7.75 4.02
N ARG A 401 31.66 7.30 3.38
CA ARG A 401 31.04 6.00 3.68
C ARG A 401 31.95 4.81 3.40
N LEU A 402 32.70 4.86 2.29
CA LEU A 402 33.68 3.79 1.95
C LEU A 402 34.85 3.75 2.93
N ARG A 403 35.25 4.87 3.51
CA ARG A 403 36.28 4.92 4.57
C ARG A 403 35.76 4.34 5.90
N GLU A 404 34.49 4.59 6.22
CA GLU A 404 33.87 4.10 7.45
C GLU A 404 33.51 2.59 7.37
N ASP A 405 32.96 2.16 6.24
CA ASP A 405 32.54 0.78 5.99
C ASP A 405 32.91 0.37 4.54
N PRO A 406 34.13 -0.11 4.30
CA PRO A 406 34.56 -0.56 2.97
C PRO A 406 33.71 -1.73 2.43
N VAL A 407 33.11 -2.54 3.29
CA VAL A 407 32.30 -3.71 2.86
C VAL A 407 30.96 -3.26 2.25
N ALA A 408 30.50 -2.05 2.59
CA ALA A 408 29.27 -1.49 2.07
C ALA A 408 29.27 -1.33 0.54
N VAL A 409 30.46 -1.28 -0.12
CA VAL A 409 30.59 -1.14 -1.57
C VAL A 409 29.85 -2.22 -2.36
N ASN A 410 29.69 -3.43 -1.78
CA ASN A 410 28.99 -4.55 -2.40
C ASN A 410 27.67 -4.91 -1.66
N LYS A 411 27.25 -4.07 -0.71
CA LYS A 411 26.00 -4.32 0.03
C LYS A 411 24.81 -4.17 -0.92
N ARG A 412 23.95 -5.19 -0.93
CA ARG A 412 22.72 -5.19 -1.72
C ARG A 412 21.55 -4.69 -0.89
N ILE A 413 20.71 -3.86 -1.50
CA ILE A 413 19.43 -3.41 -0.91
C ILE A 413 18.32 -3.50 -1.94
N ASP A 414 17.09 -3.57 -1.46
CA ASP A 414 15.91 -3.33 -2.30
C ASP A 414 15.72 -1.81 -2.40
N GLN A 415 15.64 -1.28 -3.61
CA GLN A 415 15.39 0.13 -3.85
C GLN A 415 14.68 0.27 -5.19
N TRP A 416 13.53 0.94 -5.20
CA TRP A 416 12.72 1.24 -6.38
C TRP A 416 12.56 -0.02 -7.27
N ASP A 417 12.85 0.15 -8.57
CA ASP A 417 12.67 -0.91 -9.57
C ASP A 417 13.87 -1.87 -9.69
N ILE A 418 14.95 -1.65 -8.92
CA ILE A 418 16.14 -2.51 -8.95
C ILE A 418 16.32 -3.21 -7.59
N PRO A 419 15.57 -4.31 -7.34
CA PRO A 419 15.72 -5.05 -6.10
C PRO A 419 17.11 -5.69 -6.01
N GLN A 420 17.61 -5.86 -4.78
CA GLN A 420 18.92 -6.46 -4.51
C GLN A 420 20.06 -5.81 -5.31
N SER A 421 20.01 -4.48 -5.48
CA SER A 421 21.04 -3.70 -6.17
C SER A 421 22.18 -3.30 -5.21
N ALA A 422 23.41 -3.28 -5.74
CA ALA A 422 24.58 -2.73 -5.08
C ALA A 422 24.88 -1.31 -5.61
N PRO A 423 25.70 -0.50 -4.93
CA PRO A 423 26.03 0.87 -5.35
C PRO A 423 26.48 0.98 -6.81
N LEU A 424 27.27 0.02 -7.31
CA LEU A 424 27.77 0.04 -8.68
C LEU A 424 26.66 -0.02 -9.74
N HIS A 425 25.53 -0.66 -9.46
CA HIS A 425 24.38 -0.68 -10.38
C HIS A 425 23.80 0.73 -10.56
N TRP A 426 23.70 1.49 -9.46
CA TRP A 426 23.21 2.87 -9.47
C TRP A 426 24.19 3.83 -10.12
N ALA A 427 25.50 3.63 -9.90
CA ALA A 427 26.53 4.44 -10.56
C ALA A 427 26.55 4.23 -12.08
N ALA A 428 26.20 3.03 -12.56
CA ALA A 428 26.15 2.70 -13.98
C ALA A 428 24.89 3.24 -14.70
N TRP A 429 23.89 3.66 -13.97
CA TRP A 429 22.65 4.19 -14.52
C TRP A 429 22.74 5.69 -14.77
N THR A 430 22.58 6.13 -16.02
CA THR A 430 22.69 7.54 -16.44
C THR A 430 21.35 8.20 -16.78
N HIS A 431 20.28 7.42 -16.96
CA HIS A 431 18.94 7.91 -17.27
C HIS A 431 18.02 7.77 -16.07
N LEU A 432 17.98 8.78 -15.22
CA LEU A 432 16.88 9.00 -14.30
C LEU A 432 15.84 9.86 -15.05
N GLU A 433 14.96 9.22 -15.83
CA GLU A 433 13.97 9.90 -16.68
C GLU A 433 13.03 10.86 -15.92
N ASP A 434 12.92 10.73 -14.61
CA ASP A 434 12.08 11.58 -13.75
C ASP A 434 12.82 12.76 -13.11
N VAL A 435 14.11 12.97 -13.43
CA VAL A 435 14.89 14.07 -12.88
C VAL A 435 15.04 15.18 -13.93
N ASP A 436 13.92 15.81 -14.29
CA ASP A 436 13.92 17.13 -14.90
C ASP A 436 14.47 18.15 -13.89
N GLY A 437 15.77 18.29 -13.83
CA GLY A 437 16.43 19.25 -12.94
C GLY A 437 17.92 19.36 -13.25
N PRO A 438 18.66 20.27 -12.59
CA PRO A 438 20.08 20.51 -12.81
C PRO A 438 21.00 19.32 -12.46
N HIS A 439 20.43 18.16 -12.23
CA HIS A 439 21.10 16.89 -11.93
C HIS A 439 20.94 15.85 -13.04
N ALA A 440 20.74 16.26 -14.30
CA ALA A 440 21.08 15.40 -15.42
C ALA A 440 22.55 15.02 -15.25
N LEU A 441 22.81 13.81 -14.78
CA LEU A 441 24.12 13.37 -14.34
C LEU A 441 25.03 13.31 -15.57
N ASP A 442 26.01 14.19 -15.63
CA ASP A 442 27.02 14.20 -16.68
C ASP A 442 27.66 12.79 -16.77
N PRO A 443 27.59 12.11 -17.93
CA PRO A 443 28.19 10.79 -18.10
C PRO A 443 29.67 10.71 -17.73
N LEU A 444 30.43 11.82 -17.91
CA LEU A 444 31.84 11.90 -17.50
C LEU A 444 31.98 11.92 -15.96
N GLN A 445 31.12 12.64 -15.30
CA GLN A 445 31.10 12.64 -13.84
C GLN A 445 30.73 11.26 -13.32
N ARG A 446 29.71 10.61 -13.89
CA ARG A 446 29.33 9.24 -13.51
C ARG A 446 30.45 8.23 -13.73
N ALA A 447 31.21 8.32 -14.82
CA ALA A 447 32.37 7.46 -15.04
C ALA A 447 33.41 7.57 -13.91
N GLY A 448 33.63 8.79 -13.38
CA GLY A 448 34.50 9.02 -12.22
C GLY A 448 33.98 8.33 -10.94
N LEU A 449 32.67 8.33 -10.72
CA LEU A 449 32.04 7.63 -9.59
C LEU A 449 32.15 6.10 -9.73
N VAL A 450 31.88 5.55 -10.92
CA VAL A 450 32.09 4.14 -11.23
C VAL A 450 33.54 3.73 -10.95
N LEU A 451 34.51 4.53 -11.41
CA LEU A 451 35.92 4.28 -11.14
C LEU A 451 36.26 4.31 -9.65
N LEU A 452 35.67 5.24 -8.90
CA LEU A 452 35.83 5.33 -7.44
C LEU A 452 35.36 4.06 -6.74
N LEU A 453 34.15 3.58 -7.09
CA LEU A 453 33.59 2.35 -6.49
C LEU A 453 34.45 1.12 -6.87
N LEU A 454 34.86 0.97 -8.14
CA LEU A 454 35.69 -0.15 -8.60
C LEU A 454 37.06 -0.19 -7.89
N LYS A 455 37.70 0.98 -7.72
CA LYS A 455 38.98 1.08 -6.97
C LYS A 455 38.82 0.74 -5.47
N ASN A 456 37.61 0.89 -4.93
CA ASN A 456 37.30 0.52 -3.56
C ASN A 456 36.71 -0.90 -3.43
N GLY A 457 36.85 -1.75 -4.44
CA GLY A 457 36.50 -3.16 -4.38
C GLY A 457 35.04 -3.48 -4.73
N ALA A 458 34.36 -2.61 -5.47
CA ALA A 458 33.07 -2.97 -6.03
C ALA A 458 33.24 -4.17 -7.00
N ASP A 459 32.45 -5.21 -6.80
CA ASP A 459 32.41 -6.37 -7.67
C ASP A 459 31.61 -6.02 -8.96
N PRO A 460 32.29 -5.95 -10.13
CA PRO A 460 31.64 -5.57 -11.38
C PRO A 460 30.65 -6.61 -11.92
N ASN A 461 30.68 -7.83 -11.37
CA ASN A 461 29.89 -8.99 -11.81
C ASN A 461 28.70 -9.31 -10.90
N LEU A 462 28.42 -8.48 -9.91
CA LEU A 462 27.20 -8.65 -9.12
C LEU A 462 25.97 -8.53 -10.02
N VAL A 463 25.05 -9.50 -9.89
CA VAL A 463 23.76 -9.49 -10.59
C VAL A 463 22.69 -8.99 -9.63
N ALA A 464 21.98 -7.93 -9.98
CA ALA A 464 20.85 -7.39 -9.21
C ALA A 464 19.63 -8.32 -9.30
N GLY A 465 18.60 -8.07 -8.49
CA GLY A 465 17.41 -8.91 -8.44
C GLY A 465 16.52 -8.86 -9.70
N ASN A 466 16.74 -7.89 -10.58
CA ASN A 466 16.16 -7.82 -11.93
C ASN A 466 16.95 -8.62 -12.99
N GLY A 467 18.04 -9.29 -12.60
CA GLY A 467 18.86 -10.10 -13.47
C GLY A 467 19.91 -9.34 -14.28
N LEU A 468 20.19 -8.05 -13.96
CA LEU A 468 21.16 -7.23 -14.69
C LEU A 468 22.45 -7.03 -13.88
N THR A 469 23.59 -6.96 -14.57
CA THR A 469 24.85 -6.46 -14.02
C THR A 469 24.98 -4.96 -14.26
N ALA A 470 25.96 -4.31 -13.61
CA ALA A 470 26.27 -2.89 -13.86
C ALA A 470 26.61 -2.64 -15.34
N LEU A 471 27.24 -3.61 -16.03
CA LEU A 471 27.53 -3.52 -17.47
C LEU A 471 26.25 -3.55 -18.32
N ASP A 472 25.30 -4.42 -17.99
CA ASP A 472 24.00 -4.45 -18.69
C ASP A 472 23.25 -3.13 -18.54
N ILE A 473 23.27 -2.53 -17.33
CA ILE A 473 22.64 -1.23 -17.05
C ILE A 473 23.33 -0.12 -17.86
N ALA A 474 24.66 -0.06 -17.86
CA ALA A 474 25.41 0.95 -18.63
C ALA A 474 25.11 0.86 -20.13
N LEU A 475 25.00 -0.37 -20.68
CA LEU A 475 24.64 -0.57 -22.07
C LEU A 475 23.21 -0.18 -22.40
N ALA A 476 22.27 -0.49 -21.49
CA ALA A 476 20.87 -0.10 -21.64
C ALA A 476 20.65 1.42 -21.52
N SER A 477 21.53 2.11 -20.77
CA SER A 477 21.52 3.57 -20.58
C SER A 477 22.33 4.33 -21.63
N ASP A 478 22.76 3.68 -22.73
CA ASP A 478 23.61 4.27 -23.79
C ASP A 478 24.83 5.03 -23.22
N ALA A 479 25.51 4.41 -22.25
CA ALA A 479 26.69 4.98 -21.57
C ALA A 479 27.98 4.25 -21.98
N PRO A 480 28.48 4.43 -23.23
CA PRO A 480 29.60 3.65 -23.77
C PRO A 480 30.90 3.85 -22.99
N GLY A 481 31.15 5.04 -22.44
CA GLY A 481 32.32 5.31 -21.61
C GLY A 481 32.31 4.52 -20.30
N ILE A 482 31.15 4.43 -19.62
CA ILE A 482 30.98 3.63 -18.41
C ILE A 482 31.10 2.13 -18.75
N ALA A 483 30.49 1.69 -19.85
CA ALA A 483 30.58 0.30 -20.27
C ALA A 483 32.03 -0.13 -20.61
N ALA A 484 32.81 0.76 -21.25
CA ALA A 484 34.23 0.52 -21.52
C ALA A 484 35.04 0.41 -20.21
N LEU A 485 34.83 1.35 -19.28
CA LEU A 485 35.48 1.34 -17.96
C LEU A 485 35.14 0.06 -17.18
N LEU A 486 33.87 -0.33 -17.12
CA LEU A 486 33.47 -1.56 -16.45
C LEU A 486 34.17 -2.79 -17.02
N ARG A 487 34.32 -2.88 -18.36
CA ARG A 487 35.05 -3.99 -19.03
C ARG A 487 36.53 -4.01 -18.69
N GLU A 488 37.19 -2.86 -18.56
CA GLU A 488 38.58 -2.77 -18.10
C GLU A 488 38.77 -3.39 -16.71
N PHE A 489 37.74 -3.36 -15.87
CA PHE A 489 37.73 -3.99 -14.55
C PHE A 489 37.13 -5.42 -14.57
N GLY A 490 36.97 -6.03 -15.74
CA GLY A 490 36.53 -7.41 -15.87
C GLY A 490 35.02 -7.64 -15.74
N ALA A 491 34.20 -6.58 -15.94
CA ALA A 491 32.76 -6.71 -15.95
C ALA A 491 32.27 -7.57 -17.11
N LYS A 492 31.32 -8.45 -16.83
CA LYS A 492 30.61 -9.30 -17.77
C LYS A 492 29.14 -8.92 -17.80
N ARG A 493 28.47 -9.28 -18.89
CA ARG A 493 27.00 -9.23 -18.91
C ARG A 493 26.43 -10.36 -18.07
N ALA A 494 25.19 -10.20 -17.58
CA ALA A 494 24.53 -11.23 -16.76
C ALA A 494 24.46 -12.59 -17.44
N ALA A 495 24.35 -12.63 -18.77
CA ALA A 495 24.38 -13.88 -19.55
C ALA A 495 25.76 -14.59 -19.59
N GLU A 496 26.82 -13.92 -19.12
CA GLU A 496 28.21 -14.40 -19.13
C GLU A 496 28.73 -14.69 -17.72
N VAL A 497 27.98 -14.33 -16.68
CA VAL A 497 28.27 -14.58 -15.26
C VAL A 497 27.68 -15.92 -14.84
#